data_df6aef2c5c653d71a34e829615bd0741
#
_entry.id   df6aef2c5c653d71a34e829615bd0741
#
_cell.length_a   1.000
_cell.length_b   1.000
_cell.length_c   1.000
_cell.angle_alpha   90.00
_cell.angle_beta   90.00
_cell.angle_gamma   90.00
#
_symmetry.space_group_name_H-M   'P 1'
#
loop_
_entity.id
_entity.type
_entity.pdbx_description
1 polymer ?
#
loop_
_entity_poly.entity_id
_entity_poly.type
_entity_poly.pdbx_seq_one_letter_code
_entity_poly.pdbx_strand_id
1 'polypeptide(L)'
;MNTLLATVITGLITDENKDFYFIQKDGFTFALSKSEGEHHIGEMVKGFAYTDMQQKARLTTKETFATRDHYGWGTVTEVRKDLGVFLDTGLPDKQVVVSLDVLPELKELWPKKGDRLYVFLDVDKKDRLWALPADPEVFQRMATPAYNNMQNQNWPAIVYRLKLSGTFVYLPENNMLGFIHPSERYSEPRLGQVLDARVIGFREVDRTLNLSLKPRSFEMLENDAQMILTYLESNGGFMTLNDKSSPEEIKATFGISKGQFKKALGGLMKAKKIKQDQLGTELL
;
A
#
# COMPACT_ATOMS: atom_id res chain seq x y z
N MET A 1 -8.85 28.36 -18.68
CA MET A 1 -9.47 27.32 -17.84
C MET A 1 -8.41 26.44 -17.15
N ASN A 2 -7.42 25.97 -17.86
CA ASN A 2 -6.38 25.06 -17.36
C ASN A 2 -5.74 25.48 -16.01
N THR A 3 -5.49 26.79 -15.80
CA THR A 3 -4.90 27.31 -14.55
C THR A 3 -5.83 27.21 -13.32
N LEU A 4 -7.14 27.13 -13.53
CA LEU A 4 -8.14 27.00 -12.46
C LEU A 4 -8.44 25.52 -12.12
N LEU A 5 -8.20 24.61 -13.08
CA LEU A 5 -8.45 23.19 -12.88
C LEU A 5 -7.43 22.56 -11.94
N ALA A 6 -7.86 21.52 -11.24
CA ALA A 6 -7.11 20.82 -10.20
C ALA A 6 -6.73 21.69 -8.99
N THR A 7 -7.41 22.84 -8.80
CA THR A 7 -7.21 23.76 -7.68
C THR A 7 -8.52 24.05 -6.96
N VAL A 8 -8.42 24.55 -5.73
CA VAL A 8 -9.56 25.05 -4.98
C VAL A 8 -9.78 26.53 -5.36
N ILE A 9 -10.96 26.84 -5.91
CA ILE A 9 -11.33 28.19 -6.34
C ILE A 9 -12.53 28.69 -5.53
N THR A 10 -12.73 30.01 -5.52
CA THR A 10 -13.97 30.64 -5.03
C THR A 10 -14.58 31.41 -6.19
N GLY A 11 -15.84 31.11 -6.51
CA GLY A 11 -16.57 31.75 -7.59
C GLY A 11 -18.00 32.16 -7.22
N LEU A 12 -18.60 33.00 -8.03
CA LEU A 12 -19.95 33.53 -7.82
C LEU A 12 -20.99 32.66 -8.52
N ILE A 13 -22.06 32.27 -7.84
CA ILE A 13 -23.22 31.64 -8.46
C ILE A 13 -24.00 32.71 -9.25
N THR A 14 -24.07 32.55 -10.58
CA THR A 14 -24.72 33.51 -11.48
C THR A 14 -26.01 32.97 -12.05
N ASP A 15 -26.22 31.66 -12.07
CA ASP A 15 -27.37 30.99 -12.65
C ASP A 15 -27.57 29.62 -12.07
N GLU A 16 -28.74 29.01 -12.29
CA GLU A 16 -29.06 27.65 -11.87
C GLU A 16 -30.04 26.96 -12.83
N ASN A 17 -30.01 25.62 -12.84
CA ASN A 17 -31.04 24.80 -13.45
C ASN A 17 -31.58 23.78 -12.46
N LYS A 18 -32.30 22.75 -12.93
CA LYS A 18 -32.88 21.72 -12.09
C LYS A 18 -31.81 20.96 -11.26
N ASP A 19 -30.61 20.69 -11.82
CA ASP A 19 -29.62 19.77 -11.28
C ASP A 19 -28.33 20.46 -10.83
N PHE A 20 -28.05 21.69 -11.31
CA PHE A 20 -26.77 22.37 -11.11
C PHE A 20 -26.94 23.84 -10.79
N TYR A 21 -26.00 24.37 -9.98
CA TYR A 21 -25.66 25.80 -9.91
C TYR A 21 -24.51 26.08 -10.88
N PHE A 22 -24.52 27.27 -11.51
CA PHE A 22 -23.46 27.70 -12.41
C PHE A 22 -22.60 28.77 -11.75
N ILE A 23 -21.32 28.45 -11.56
CA ILE A 23 -20.36 29.29 -10.84
C ILE A 23 -19.42 29.95 -11.85
N GLN A 24 -19.35 31.30 -11.80
CA GLN A 24 -18.45 32.10 -12.61
C GLN A 24 -17.14 32.39 -11.87
N LYS A 25 -16.00 32.15 -12.52
CA LYS A 25 -14.67 32.53 -12.06
C LYS A 25 -13.78 32.85 -13.26
N ASP A 26 -13.21 34.06 -13.29
CA ASP A 26 -12.23 34.52 -14.30
C ASP A 26 -12.66 34.25 -15.76
N GLY A 27 -13.95 34.46 -16.06
CA GLY A 27 -14.53 34.25 -17.39
C GLY A 27 -14.90 32.80 -17.72
N PHE A 28 -14.75 31.87 -16.78
CA PHE A 28 -15.14 30.46 -16.95
C PHE A 28 -16.33 30.08 -16.07
N THR A 29 -17.18 29.18 -16.58
CA THR A 29 -18.35 28.66 -15.87
C THR A 29 -18.12 27.23 -15.45
N PHE A 30 -18.34 26.95 -14.17
CA PHE A 30 -18.27 25.62 -13.58
C PHE A 30 -19.65 25.20 -13.08
N ALA A 31 -20.03 23.93 -13.24
CA ALA A 31 -21.28 23.41 -12.73
C ALA A 31 -21.07 22.67 -11.40
N LEU A 32 -21.75 23.10 -10.34
CA LEU A 32 -21.83 22.45 -9.03
C LEU A 32 -23.15 21.69 -8.92
N SER A 33 -23.10 20.41 -8.55
CA SER A 33 -24.32 19.62 -8.37
C SER A 33 -25.13 20.10 -7.18
N LYS A 34 -26.45 20.26 -7.37
CA LYS A 34 -27.39 20.58 -6.28
C LYS A 34 -27.45 19.50 -5.20
N SER A 35 -27.01 18.30 -5.50
CA SER A 35 -26.88 17.22 -4.50
C SER A 35 -25.80 17.45 -3.45
N GLU A 36 -24.92 18.44 -3.64
CA GLU A 36 -23.84 18.77 -2.71
C GLU A 36 -24.20 19.83 -1.67
N GLY A 37 -25.35 20.44 -1.80
CA GLY A 37 -25.86 21.45 -0.85
C GLY A 37 -26.83 22.43 -1.47
N GLU A 38 -27.52 23.20 -0.62
CA GLU A 38 -28.40 24.29 -1.02
C GLU A 38 -27.61 25.60 -1.08
N HIS A 39 -27.71 26.29 -2.20
CA HIS A 39 -27.07 27.56 -2.47
C HIS A 39 -28.03 28.53 -3.20
N HIS A 40 -27.68 29.80 -3.27
CA HIS A 40 -28.47 30.82 -3.91
C HIS A 40 -27.70 31.61 -4.96
N ILE A 41 -28.39 32.12 -5.98
CA ILE A 41 -27.80 33.04 -6.97
C ILE A 41 -27.27 34.28 -6.23
N GLY A 42 -26.04 34.69 -6.54
CA GLY A 42 -25.31 35.75 -5.85
C GLY A 42 -24.44 35.30 -4.69
N GLU A 43 -24.45 34.00 -4.33
CA GLU A 43 -23.58 33.43 -3.29
C GLU A 43 -22.18 33.13 -3.84
N MET A 44 -21.16 33.33 -2.99
CA MET A 44 -19.79 32.95 -3.30
C MET A 44 -19.53 31.54 -2.75
N VAL A 45 -19.18 30.59 -3.63
CA VAL A 45 -18.91 29.21 -3.24
C VAL A 45 -17.46 28.85 -3.48
N LYS A 46 -16.85 28.22 -2.45
CA LYS A 46 -15.50 27.66 -2.51
C LYS A 46 -15.59 26.17 -2.81
N GLY A 47 -14.83 25.70 -3.80
CA GLY A 47 -14.80 24.29 -4.15
C GLY A 47 -13.62 23.94 -5.06
N PHE A 48 -13.43 22.67 -5.31
CA PHE A 48 -12.39 22.14 -6.19
C PHE A 48 -12.90 22.12 -7.65
N ALA A 49 -12.12 22.74 -8.55
CA ALA A 49 -12.45 22.83 -9.98
C ALA A 49 -11.79 21.71 -10.77
N TYR A 50 -12.57 21.01 -11.59
CA TYR A 50 -12.10 19.89 -12.42
C TYR A 50 -12.94 19.74 -13.69
N THR A 51 -12.56 18.82 -14.57
CA THR A 51 -13.40 18.37 -15.69
C THR A 51 -13.95 16.97 -15.40
N ASP A 52 -15.24 16.74 -15.66
CA ASP A 52 -15.87 15.42 -15.55
C ASP A 52 -15.41 14.46 -16.68
N MET A 53 -16.00 13.26 -16.74
CA MET A 53 -15.68 12.28 -17.78
C MET A 53 -16.06 12.73 -19.21
N GLN A 54 -17.00 13.68 -19.34
CA GLN A 54 -17.41 14.29 -20.63
C GLN A 54 -16.64 15.59 -20.94
N GLN A 55 -15.56 15.88 -20.21
CA GLN A 55 -14.75 17.11 -20.34
C GLN A 55 -15.53 18.42 -20.04
N LYS A 56 -16.61 18.34 -19.26
CA LYS A 56 -17.34 19.51 -18.79
C LYS A 56 -16.72 20.05 -17.51
N ALA A 57 -16.62 21.39 -17.41
CA ALA A 57 -16.10 22.05 -16.22
C ALA A 57 -17.06 21.88 -15.03
N ARG A 58 -16.53 21.37 -13.91
CA ARG A 58 -17.24 21.08 -12.67
C ARG A 58 -16.58 21.76 -11.49
N LEU A 59 -17.38 22.05 -10.50
CA LEU A 59 -16.94 22.39 -9.15
C LEU A 59 -17.52 21.36 -8.19
N THR A 60 -16.76 20.96 -7.19
CA THR A 60 -17.27 20.16 -6.06
C THR A 60 -16.90 20.83 -4.74
N THR A 61 -17.83 20.84 -3.79
CA THR A 61 -17.60 21.27 -2.41
C THR A 61 -17.10 20.12 -1.53
N LYS A 62 -17.13 18.88 -2.06
CA LYS A 62 -16.60 17.71 -1.36
C LYS A 62 -15.08 17.80 -1.25
N GLU A 63 -14.55 17.28 -0.15
CA GLU A 63 -13.13 17.26 0.08
C GLU A 63 -12.43 16.33 -0.93
N THR A 64 -11.41 16.87 -1.59
CA THR A 64 -10.51 16.12 -2.46
C THR A 64 -9.20 15.88 -1.76
N PHE A 65 -8.67 14.64 -1.84
CA PHE A 65 -7.46 14.26 -1.10
C PHE A 65 -6.18 14.83 -1.69
N ALA A 66 -6.18 15.14 -2.99
CA ALA A 66 -5.06 15.72 -3.70
C ALA A 66 -5.51 16.87 -4.60
N THR A 67 -4.64 17.86 -4.77
CA THR A 67 -4.86 19.00 -5.67
C THR A 67 -3.59 19.29 -6.47
N ARG A 68 -3.54 20.34 -7.28
CA ARG A 68 -2.31 20.80 -7.94
C ARG A 68 -1.28 21.31 -6.94
N ASP A 69 -1.74 21.87 -5.82
CA ASP A 69 -0.88 22.55 -4.84
C ASP A 69 -0.58 21.67 -3.62
N HIS A 70 -1.30 20.55 -3.47
CA HIS A 70 -1.18 19.67 -2.29
C HIS A 70 -1.17 18.21 -2.70
N TYR A 71 -0.22 17.48 -2.15
CA TYR A 71 -0.19 16.02 -2.24
C TYR A 71 -1.25 15.40 -1.32
N GLY A 72 -1.79 14.27 -1.77
CA GLY A 72 -2.71 13.48 -0.97
C GLY A 72 -2.68 12.00 -1.32
N TRP A 73 -3.23 11.18 -0.45
CA TRP A 73 -3.31 9.73 -0.65
C TRP A 73 -4.52 9.36 -1.51
N GLY A 74 -4.25 8.87 -2.72
CA GLY A 74 -5.27 8.22 -3.56
C GLY A 74 -5.26 6.71 -3.37
N THR A 75 -6.44 6.09 -3.39
CA THR A 75 -6.60 4.63 -3.34
C THR A 75 -6.85 4.07 -4.73
N VAL A 76 -6.11 3.05 -5.11
CA VAL A 76 -6.27 2.38 -6.41
C VAL A 76 -7.59 1.65 -6.46
N THR A 77 -8.41 1.95 -7.46
CA THR A 77 -9.72 1.35 -7.68
C THR A 77 -9.73 0.37 -8.85
N GLU A 78 -8.95 0.68 -9.91
CA GLU A 78 -8.87 -0.11 -11.13
C GLU A 78 -7.46 -0.05 -11.71
N VAL A 79 -7.08 -1.09 -12.44
CA VAL A 79 -5.80 -1.19 -13.17
C VAL A 79 -6.07 -1.56 -14.62
N ARG A 80 -5.61 -0.72 -15.55
CA ARG A 80 -5.70 -0.97 -16.99
C ARG A 80 -4.31 -0.99 -17.60
N LYS A 81 -3.94 -2.14 -18.16
CA LYS A 81 -2.58 -2.39 -18.68
C LYS A 81 -2.19 -1.51 -19.87
N ASP A 82 -3.16 -0.90 -20.52
CA ASP A 82 -3.04 -0.01 -21.68
C ASP A 82 -3.02 1.49 -21.31
N LEU A 83 -3.42 1.85 -20.08
CA LEU A 83 -3.54 3.24 -19.64
C LEU A 83 -2.76 3.55 -18.35
N GLY A 84 -2.79 2.66 -17.37
CA GLY A 84 -2.21 2.88 -16.05
C GLY A 84 -3.14 2.47 -14.91
N VAL A 85 -3.06 3.15 -13.78
CA VAL A 85 -3.89 2.87 -12.60
C VAL A 85 -4.83 4.03 -12.30
N PHE A 86 -6.05 3.70 -11.89
CA PHE A 86 -7.11 4.66 -11.56
C PHE A 86 -7.19 4.81 -10.05
N LEU A 87 -7.21 6.06 -9.60
CA LEU A 87 -7.25 6.42 -8.19
C LEU A 87 -8.59 7.09 -7.84
N ASP A 88 -9.15 6.67 -6.72
CA ASP A 88 -10.09 7.50 -5.98
C ASP A 88 -9.29 8.59 -5.23
N THR A 89 -9.56 9.83 -5.56
CA THR A 89 -8.97 11.03 -4.95
C THR A 89 -10.00 11.89 -4.23
N GLY A 90 -11.20 11.35 -3.99
CA GLY A 90 -12.33 12.05 -3.37
C GLY A 90 -13.23 12.79 -4.36
N LEU A 91 -12.99 12.71 -5.68
CA LEU A 91 -13.87 13.29 -6.68
C LEU A 91 -15.18 12.50 -6.77
N PRO A 92 -16.35 13.19 -6.83
CA PRO A 92 -17.65 12.51 -6.71
C PRO A 92 -18.05 11.67 -7.92
N ASP A 93 -17.56 11.98 -9.11
CA ASP A 93 -18.04 11.42 -10.38
C ASP A 93 -16.94 10.87 -11.28
N LYS A 94 -15.68 10.90 -10.87
CA LYS A 94 -14.57 10.34 -11.65
C LYS A 94 -13.40 9.90 -10.80
N GLN A 95 -12.65 8.98 -11.36
CA GLN A 95 -11.33 8.57 -10.89
C GLN A 95 -10.25 9.31 -11.67
N VAL A 96 -9.08 9.50 -11.07
CA VAL A 96 -7.93 10.13 -11.71
C VAL A 96 -6.88 9.10 -12.06
N VAL A 97 -6.29 9.21 -13.24
CA VAL A 97 -5.35 8.21 -13.77
C VAL A 97 -3.91 8.58 -13.42
N VAL A 98 -3.15 7.62 -12.94
CA VAL A 98 -1.68 7.61 -12.98
C VAL A 98 -1.28 6.93 -14.28
N SER A 99 -0.58 7.66 -15.17
CA SER A 99 -0.17 7.12 -16.48
C SER A 99 0.77 5.92 -16.31
N LEU A 100 0.65 4.98 -17.25
CA LEU A 100 1.57 3.85 -17.35
C LEU A 100 3.04 4.29 -17.50
N ASP A 101 3.29 5.49 -18.04
CA ASP A 101 4.64 6.02 -18.30
C ASP A 101 5.43 6.35 -17.02
N VAL A 102 4.73 6.53 -15.89
CA VAL A 102 5.33 6.84 -14.58
C VAL A 102 5.27 5.65 -13.61
N LEU A 103 4.75 4.50 -14.07
CA LEU A 103 4.69 3.26 -13.30
C LEU A 103 5.96 2.42 -13.51
N PRO A 104 6.24 1.43 -12.65
CA PRO A 104 7.35 0.50 -12.83
C PRO A 104 7.30 -0.21 -14.20
N GLU A 105 8.46 -0.46 -14.82
CA GLU A 105 8.54 -1.21 -16.09
C GLU A 105 7.92 -2.62 -15.98
N LEU A 106 8.17 -3.29 -14.85
CA LEU A 106 7.59 -4.60 -14.56
C LEU A 106 6.14 -4.44 -14.08
N LYS A 107 5.19 -4.89 -14.89
CA LYS A 107 3.74 -4.79 -14.58
C LYS A 107 3.31 -5.54 -13.32
N GLU A 108 4.10 -6.52 -12.88
CA GLU A 108 3.89 -7.25 -11.64
C GLU A 108 4.07 -6.37 -10.39
N LEU A 109 4.87 -5.31 -10.53
CA LEU A 109 5.15 -4.32 -9.49
C LEU A 109 4.20 -3.11 -9.54
N TRP A 110 3.24 -3.11 -10.45
CA TRP A 110 2.22 -2.07 -10.51
C TRP A 110 1.29 -2.17 -9.30
N PRO A 111 0.79 -1.02 -8.84
CA PRO A 111 -0.25 -1.01 -7.81
C PRO A 111 -1.46 -1.85 -8.22
N LYS A 112 -2.12 -2.47 -7.24
CA LYS A 112 -3.38 -3.20 -7.42
C LYS A 112 -4.49 -2.50 -6.66
N LYS A 113 -5.74 -2.89 -6.93
CA LYS A 113 -6.91 -2.37 -6.20
C LYS A 113 -6.70 -2.46 -4.69
N GLY A 114 -6.92 -1.35 -4.00
CA GLY A 114 -6.69 -1.17 -2.57
C GLY A 114 -5.29 -0.64 -2.20
N ASP A 115 -4.31 -0.69 -3.10
CA ASP A 115 -3.00 -0.07 -2.88
C ASP A 115 -3.14 1.47 -2.84
N ARG A 116 -2.19 2.17 -2.23
CA ARG A 116 -2.25 3.61 -1.99
C ARG A 116 -1.06 4.32 -2.62
N LEU A 117 -1.34 5.40 -3.34
CA LEU A 117 -0.30 6.27 -3.91
C LEU A 117 -0.44 7.68 -3.35
N TYR A 118 0.69 8.28 -2.98
CA TYR A 118 0.75 9.69 -2.61
C TYR A 118 0.99 10.50 -3.86
N VAL A 119 0.02 11.31 -4.24
CA VAL A 119 -0.03 11.98 -5.55
C VAL A 119 -0.40 13.44 -5.41
N PHE A 120 -0.02 14.26 -6.39
CA PHE A 120 -0.66 15.54 -6.68
C PHE A 120 -1.40 15.45 -8.00
N LEU A 121 -2.31 16.38 -8.26
CA LEU A 121 -3.07 16.42 -9.50
C LEU A 121 -2.49 17.46 -10.46
N ASP A 122 -2.44 17.12 -11.73
CA ASP A 122 -2.08 18.06 -12.80
C ASP A 122 -3.06 17.95 -13.97
N VAL A 123 -2.98 18.89 -14.88
CA VAL A 123 -3.91 19.02 -16.00
C VAL A 123 -3.12 19.13 -17.30
N ASP A 124 -3.43 18.28 -18.26
CA ASP A 124 -2.80 18.32 -19.57
C ASP A 124 -3.38 19.42 -20.49
N LYS A 125 -2.80 19.55 -21.69
CA LYS A 125 -3.22 20.53 -22.70
C LYS A 125 -4.68 20.36 -23.19
N LYS A 126 -5.32 19.22 -22.86
CA LYS A 126 -6.71 18.92 -23.19
C LYS A 126 -7.63 19.03 -21.98
N ASP A 127 -7.19 19.71 -20.93
CA ASP A 127 -7.92 19.89 -19.66
C ASP A 127 -8.29 18.57 -18.94
N ARG A 128 -7.53 17.48 -19.18
CA ARG A 128 -7.72 16.19 -18.48
C ARG A 128 -6.86 16.14 -17.23
N LEU A 129 -7.44 15.66 -16.12
CA LEU A 129 -6.74 15.46 -14.86
C LEU A 129 -5.89 14.19 -14.90
N TRP A 130 -4.68 14.33 -14.39
CA TRP A 130 -3.73 13.25 -14.15
C TRP A 130 -3.27 13.27 -12.71
N ALA A 131 -3.05 12.09 -12.12
CA ALA A 131 -2.41 11.95 -10.83
C ALA A 131 -0.92 11.63 -11.06
N LEU A 132 -0.05 12.41 -10.45
CA LEU A 132 1.40 12.24 -10.54
C LEU A 132 1.92 11.78 -9.19
N PRO A 133 2.56 10.58 -9.10
CA PRO A 133 3.14 10.08 -7.85
C PRO A 133 4.20 11.02 -7.31
N ALA A 134 4.21 11.17 -5.99
CA ALA A 134 5.19 11.97 -5.28
C ALA A 134 6.61 11.40 -5.44
N ASP A 135 7.56 12.26 -5.69
CA ASP A 135 8.99 11.92 -5.70
C ASP A 135 9.48 11.54 -4.30
N PRO A 136 10.57 10.75 -4.20
CA PRO A 136 11.14 10.35 -2.90
C PRO A 136 11.48 11.53 -1.98
N GLU A 137 11.87 12.67 -2.54
CA GLU A 137 12.22 13.90 -1.82
C GLU A 137 10.98 14.49 -1.09
N VAL A 138 9.78 14.28 -1.61
CA VAL A 138 8.52 14.68 -0.95
C VAL A 138 8.35 13.89 0.35
N PHE A 139 8.55 12.57 0.28
CA PHE A 139 8.50 11.70 1.47
C PHE A 139 9.57 12.06 2.49
N GLN A 140 10.78 12.40 2.05
CA GLN A 140 11.86 12.85 2.95
C GLN A 140 11.51 14.14 3.68
N ARG A 141 10.88 15.11 2.99
CA ARG A 141 10.46 16.38 3.60
C ARG A 141 9.30 16.23 4.58
N MET A 142 8.40 15.30 4.33
CA MET A 142 7.23 15.10 5.19
C MET A 142 7.52 14.15 6.37
N ALA A 143 8.58 13.35 6.28
CA ALA A 143 8.92 12.39 7.31
C ALA A 143 9.51 13.04 8.56
N THR A 144 9.11 12.51 9.71
CA THR A 144 9.78 12.78 10.98
C THR A 144 10.94 11.80 11.18
N PRO A 145 12.04 12.22 11.83
CA PRO A 145 13.14 11.32 12.14
C PRO A 145 12.67 10.14 13.00
N ALA A 146 13.01 8.92 12.60
CA ALA A 146 12.73 7.74 13.40
C ALA A 146 13.55 7.71 14.71
N TYR A 147 13.11 6.92 15.68
CA TYR A 147 13.75 6.74 16.97
C TYR A 147 13.86 5.26 17.35
N ASN A 148 14.77 4.93 18.25
CA ASN A 148 15.24 3.55 18.50
C ASN A 148 14.35 2.68 19.40
N ASN A 149 13.18 3.17 19.88
CA ASN A 149 12.34 2.39 20.80
C ASN A 149 11.25 1.54 20.09
N MET A 150 11.29 1.43 18.76
CA MET A 150 10.30 0.71 17.94
C MET A 150 10.70 -0.73 17.63
N GLN A 151 11.82 -1.22 18.16
CA GLN A 151 12.35 -2.54 17.88
C GLN A 151 11.30 -3.63 18.09
N ASN A 152 11.21 -4.55 17.11
CA ASN A 152 10.30 -5.70 17.12
C ASN A 152 8.80 -5.38 17.11
N GLN A 153 8.39 -4.13 16.87
CA GLN A 153 7.00 -3.74 16.67
C GLN A 153 6.62 -3.89 15.19
N ASN A 154 5.36 -4.24 14.93
CA ASN A 154 4.78 -4.26 13.58
C ASN A 154 4.06 -2.95 13.31
N TRP A 155 4.22 -2.41 12.09
CA TRP A 155 3.58 -1.18 11.66
C TRP A 155 3.08 -1.28 10.23
N PRO A 156 1.94 -0.66 9.91
CA PRO A 156 1.52 -0.47 8.53
C PRO A 156 2.56 0.38 7.78
N ALA A 157 2.98 -0.11 6.62
CA ALA A 157 3.98 0.56 5.79
C ALA A 157 3.54 0.56 4.33
N ILE A 158 3.63 1.71 3.65
CA ILE A 158 3.22 1.88 2.26
C ILE A 158 4.47 1.98 1.40
N VAL A 159 4.55 1.15 0.37
CA VAL A 159 5.68 1.15 -0.57
C VAL A 159 5.60 2.40 -1.44
N TYR A 160 6.58 3.31 -1.33
CA TYR A 160 6.63 4.50 -2.18
C TYR A 160 7.74 4.46 -3.24
N ARG A 161 8.73 3.57 -3.10
CA ARG A 161 9.82 3.44 -4.06
C ARG A 161 10.40 2.03 -4.09
N LEU A 162 10.67 1.55 -5.30
CA LEU A 162 11.31 0.26 -5.55
C LEU A 162 12.69 0.48 -6.16
N LYS A 163 13.70 -0.23 -5.64
CA LYS A 163 15.07 -0.30 -6.18
C LYS A 163 15.62 -1.71 -6.07
N LEU A 164 16.62 -2.05 -6.87
CA LEU A 164 17.35 -3.32 -6.75
C LEU A 164 17.95 -3.52 -5.35
N SER A 165 18.39 -2.42 -4.71
CA SER A 165 18.92 -2.44 -3.34
C SER A 165 17.87 -2.75 -2.27
N GLY A 166 16.58 -2.60 -2.55
CA GLY A 166 15.48 -2.89 -1.64
C GLY A 166 14.26 -1.99 -1.83
N THR A 167 13.29 -2.17 -0.95
CA THR A 167 11.99 -1.49 -0.96
C THR A 167 11.96 -0.38 0.06
N PHE A 168 11.60 0.82 -0.38
CA PHE A 168 11.44 2.00 0.48
C PHE A 168 9.97 2.17 0.82
N VAL A 169 9.70 2.36 2.10
CA VAL A 169 8.34 2.44 2.63
C VAL A 169 8.15 3.66 3.53
N TYR A 170 6.93 4.14 3.58
CA TYR A 170 6.47 5.18 4.48
C TYR A 170 5.51 4.60 5.52
N LEU A 171 5.70 4.93 6.78
CA LEU A 171 4.87 4.51 7.90
C LEU A 171 3.90 5.66 8.23
N PRO A 172 2.64 5.60 7.81
CA PRO A 172 1.73 6.76 7.89
C PRO A 172 1.34 7.14 9.32
N GLU A 173 1.26 6.18 10.23
CA GLU A 173 0.87 6.44 11.63
C GLU A 173 1.93 7.23 12.41
N ASN A 174 3.20 7.12 12.00
CA ASN A 174 4.33 7.75 12.67
C ASN A 174 5.04 8.80 11.81
N ASN A 175 4.60 8.99 10.57
CA ASN A 175 5.26 9.83 9.57
C ASN A 175 6.76 9.51 9.39
N MET A 176 7.14 8.23 9.41
CA MET A 176 8.54 7.79 9.35
C MET A 176 8.85 7.09 8.04
N LEU A 177 10.14 7.07 7.69
CA LEU A 177 10.64 6.31 6.56
C LEU A 177 11.25 4.99 7.03
N GLY A 178 11.06 3.96 6.19
CA GLY A 178 11.64 2.66 6.40
C GLY A 178 12.23 2.05 5.13
N PHE A 179 13.08 1.06 5.33
CA PHE A 179 13.75 0.31 4.28
C PHE A 179 13.62 -1.19 4.55
N ILE A 180 13.25 -1.95 3.53
CA ILE A 180 13.17 -3.40 3.55
C ILE A 180 14.24 -3.93 2.60
N HIS A 181 15.28 -4.54 3.17
CA HIS A 181 16.33 -5.21 2.39
C HIS A 181 15.76 -6.41 1.63
N PRO A 182 16.26 -6.78 0.43
CA PRO A 182 15.78 -7.96 -0.31
C PRO A 182 15.79 -9.26 0.48
N SER A 183 16.77 -9.46 1.39
CA SER A 183 16.83 -10.63 2.28
C SER A 183 15.70 -10.67 3.33
N GLU A 184 15.00 -9.55 3.57
CA GLU A 184 13.94 -9.42 4.57
C GLU A 184 12.52 -9.57 3.99
N ARG A 185 12.42 -10.07 2.75
CA ARG A 185 11.15 -10.35 2.07
C ARG A 185 11.25 -11.67 1.27
N TYR A 186 10.13 -12.31 1.01
CA TYR A 186 10.05 -13.51 0.15
C TYR A 186 9.86 -13.14 -1.32
N SER A 187 9.14 -12.07 -1.59
CA SER A 187 8.91 -11.51 -2.92
C SER A 187 9.00 -9.99 -2.89
N GLU A 188 9.19 -9.37 -4.03
CA GLU A 188 9.20 -7.91 -4.13
C GLU A 188 7.79 -7.35 -3.99
N PRO A 189 7.54 -6.46 -3.02
CA PRO A 189 6.26 -5.78 -2.89
C PRO A 189 6.01 -4.83 -4.08
N ARG A 190 4.73 -4.60 -4.36
CA ARG A 190 4.31 -3.65 -5.41
C ARG A 190 4.42 -2.21 -4.95
N LEU A 191 4.55 -1.29 -5.89
CA LEU A 191 4.40 0.14 -5.62
C LEU A 191 3.00 0.41 -5.01
N GLY A 192 2.94 1.21 -3.97
CA GLY A 192 1.69 1.55 -3.27
C GLY A 192 1.13 0.46 -2.36
N GLN A 193 1.73 -0.73 -2.31
CA GLN A 193 1.25 -1.82 -1.46
C GLN A 193 1.34 -1.44 0.02
N VAL A 194 0.26 -1.69 0.75
CA VAL A 194 0.24 -1.58 2.22
C VAL A 194 0.72 -2.91 2.79
N LEU A 195 1.75 -2.85 3.61
CA LEU A 195 2.44 -4.00 4.21
C LEU A 195 2.32 -3.92 5.73
N ASP A 196 2.23 -5.05 6.40
CA ASP A 196 2.51 -5.15 7.82
C ASP A 196 4.01 -5.47 7.99
N ALA A 197 4.79 -4.49 8.43
CA ALA A 197 6.24 -4.57 8.47
C ALA A 197 6.77 -4.46 9.90
N ARG A 198 7.64 -5.40 10.27
CA ARG A 198 8.27 -5.42 11.59
C ARG A 198 9.57 -4.65 11.62
N VAL A 199 9.74 -3.79 12.61
CA VAL A 199 11.01 -3.07 12.84
C VAL A 199 12.08 -4.05 13.34
N ILE A 200 13.18 -4.15 12.59
CA ILE A 200 14.33 -5.00 12.93
C ILE A 200 15.59 -4.19 13.24
N GLY A 201 15.56 -2.88 13.08
CA GLY A 201 16.69 -2.02 13.37
C GLY A 201 16.40 -0.55 13.08
N PHE A 202 17.34 0.28 13.51
CA PHE A 202 17.33 1.71 13.32
C PHE A 202 18.65 2.13 12.65
N ARG A 203 18.58 3.02 11.67
CA ARG A 203 19.73 3.59 10.98
C ARG A 203 19.96 5.02 11.50
N GLU A 204 21.05 5.23 12.21
CA GLU A 204 21.37 6.53 12.82
C GLU A 204 21.69 7.62 11.79
N VAL A 205 22.32 7.26 10.69
CA VAL A 205 22.83 8.20 9.66
C VAL A 205 21.70 9.01 9.02
N ASP A 206 20.63 8.35 8.61
CA ASP A 206 19.48 8.95 7.94
C ASP A 206 18.19 8.89 8.79
N ARG A 207 18.30 8.37 10.02
CA ARG A 207 17.23 8.23 11.00
C ARG A 207 15.99 7.56 10.41
N THR A 208 16.22 6.44 9.72
CA THR A 208 15.19 5.58 9.12
C THR A 208 15.14 4.23 9.80
N LEU A 209 14.04 3.48 9.60
CA LEU A 209 13.85 2.15 10.16
C LEU A 209 14.28 1.08 9.16
N ASN A 210 14.96 0.02 9.64
CA ASN A 210 15.08 -1.24 8.91
C ASN A 210 13.91 -2.13 9.25
N LEU A 211 13.26 -2.68 8.24
CA LEU A 211 12.02 -3.42 8.37
C LEU A 211 12.13 -4.82 7.75
N SER A 212 11.35 -5.75 8.26
CA SER A 212 11.24 -7.13 7.77
C SER A 212 9.78 -7.50 7.53
N LEU A 213 9.53 -8.22 6.43
CA LEU A 213 8.25 -8.88 6.12
C LEU A 213 8.26 -10.36 6.52
N LYS A 214 9.38 -10.83 7.07
CA LYS A 214 9.50 -12.21 7.52
C LYS A 214 8.93 -12.36 8.93
N PRO A 215 8.25 -13.48 9.21
CA PRO A 215 7.75 -13.77 10.54
C PRO A 215 8.91 -13.85 11.56
N ARG A 216 8.59 -13.71 12.82
CA ARG A 216 9.54 -13.91 13.91
C ARG A 216 9.99 -15.37 13.96
N SER A 217 11.19 -15.61 14.48
CA SER A 217 11.73 -16.97 14.58
C SER A 217 10.84 -17.92 15.39
N PHE A 218 10.11 -17.43 16.39
CA PHE A 218 9.18 -18.27 17.15
C PHE A 218 7.89 -18.54 16.37
N GLU A 219 7.38 -17.57 15.60
CA GLU A 219 6.21 -17.73 14.72
C GLU A 219 6.50 -18.76 13.62
N MET A 220 7.72 -18.74 13.06
CA MET A 220 8.17 -19.77 12.13
C MET A 220 8.22 -21.16 12.78
N LEU A 221 8.70 -21.24 14.03
CA LEU A 221 8.74 -22.50 14.75
C LEU A 221 7.35 -23.06 15.06
N GLU A 222 6.39 -22.21 15.38
CA GLU A 222 4.99 -22.61 15.57
C GLU A 222 4.37 -23.11 14.26
N ASN A 223 4.62 -22.44 13.15
CA ASN A 223 4.15 -22.87 11.83
C ASN A 223 4.79 -24.20 11.40
N ASP A 224 6.10 -24.35 11.58
CA ASP A 224 6.81 -25.61 11.28
C ASP A 224 6.30 -26.76 12.16
N ALA A 225 6.07 -26.50 13.45
CA ALA A 225 5.51 -27.48 14.37
C ALA A 225 4.07 -27.88 14.00
N GLN A 226 3.23 -26.92 13.64
CA GLN A 226 1.86 -27.19 13.20
C GLN A 226 1.83 -27.98 11.89
N MET A 227 2.71 -27.65 10.94
CA MET A 227 2.85 -28.41 9.69
C MET A 227 3.24 -29.88 9.95
N ILE A 228 4.18 -30.12 10.87
CA ILE A 228 4.59 -31.48 11.26
C ILE A 228 3.42 -32.24 11.92
N LEU A 229 2.66 -31.61 12.82
CA LEU A 229 1.49 -32.22 13.44
C LEU A 229 0.43 -32.59 12.41
N THR A 230 0.09 -31.68 11.50
CA THR A 230 -0.88 -31.92 10.44
C THR A 230 -0.44 -33.07 9.53
N TYR A 231 0.85 -33.15 9.22
CA TYR A 231 1.42 -34.27 8.46
C TYR A 231 1.25 -35.59 9.20
N LEU A 232 1.59 -35.65 10.50
CA LEU A 232 1.42 -36.85 11.33
C LEU A 232 -0.05 -37.27 11.41
N GLU A 233 -0.97 -36.34 11.68
CA GLU A 233 -2.41 -36.60 11.72
C GLU A 233 -2.93 -37.19 10.40
N SER A 234 -2.47 -36.66 9.28
CA SER A 234 -2.87 -37.11 7.94
C SER A 234 -2.27 -38.46 7.55
N ASN A 235 -1.22 -38.91 8.23
CA ASN A 235 -0.48 -40.15 7.95
C ASN A 235 -0.63 -41.21 9.08
N GLY A 236 -1.76 -41.21 9.78
CA GLY A 236 -2.05 -42.20 10.80
C GLY A 236 -1.25 -42.06 12.10
N GLY A 237 -0.75 -40.86 12.36
CA GLY A 237 -0.01 -40.54 13.59
C GLY A 237 1.48 -40.87 13.58
N PHE A 238 2.02 -41.34 12.45
CA PHE A 238 3.43 -41.76 12.35
C PHE A 238 4.10 -41.20 11.09
N MET A 239 5.40 -40.90 11.19
CA MET A 239 6.28 -40.61 10.06
C MET A 239 7.66 -41.22 10.30
N THR A 240 8.32 -41.68 9.23
CA THR A 240 9.69 -42.24 9.29
C THR A 240 10.78 -41.21 9.53
N LEU A 241 10.44 -39.91 9.39
CA LEU A 241 11.39 -38.82 9.59
C LEU A 241 11.60 -38.55 11.10
N ASN A 242 12.85 -38.31 11.47
CA ASN A 242 13.27 -37.95 12.82
C ASN A 242 14.43 -36.92 12.78
N ASP A 243 15.00 -36.57 13.92
CA ASP A 243 16.08 -35.59 14.03
C ASP A 243 17.39 -36.00 13.33
N LYS A 244 17.56 -37.31 12.99
CA LYS A 244 18.71 -37.87 12.28
C LYS A 244 18.51 -37.96 10.76
N SER A 245 17.26 -37.81 10.25
CA SER A 245 16.94 -37.86 8.83
C SER A 245 17.76 -36.86 8.01
N SER A 246 17.98 -37.17 6.72
CA SER A 246 18.79 -36.34 5.83
C SER A 246 18.15 -34.98 5.54
N PRO A 247 18.95 -33.93 5.27
CA PRO A 247 18.41 -32.63 4.86
C PRO A 247 17.54 -32.71 3.61
N GLU A 248 17.88 -33.60 2.67
CA GLU A 248 17.19 -33.81 1.40
C GLU A 248 15.78 -34.37 1.62
N GLU A 249 15.65 -35.40 2.46
CA GLU A 249 14.36 -36.01 2.81
C GLU A 249 13.44 -35.00 3.53
N ILE A 250 13.97 -34.27 4.50
CA ILE A 250 13.24 -33.25 5.23
C ILE A 250 12.76 -32.13 4.30
N LYS A 251 13.64 -31.67 3.40
CA LYS A 251 13.30 -30.61 2.43
C LYS A 251 12.29 -31.08 1.42
N ALA A 252 12.39 -32.33 0.96
CA ALA A 252 11.43 -32.91 0.03
C ALA A 252 10.02 -33.03 0.62
N THR A 253 9.91 -33.38 1.92
CA THR A 253 8.63 -33.60 2.60
C THR A 253 8.01 -32.30 3.12
N PHE A 254 8.82 -31.44 3.74
CA PHE A 254 8.34 -30.26 4.48
C PHE A 254 8.77 -28.91 3.90
N GLY A 255 9.69 -28.89 2.93
CA GLY A 255 10.21 -27.65 2.35
C GLY A 255 11.10 -26.81 3.28
N ILE A 256 11.41 -27.31 4.51
CA ILE A 256 12.20 -26.61 5.53
C ILE A 256 13.60 -27.20 5.67
N SER A 257 14.49 -26.45 6.32
CA SER A 257 15.84 -26.94 6.63
C SER A 257 15.84 -27.94 7.79
N LYS A 258 16.85 -28.81 7.84
CA LYS A 258 17.06 -29.75 8.95
C LYS A 258 17.13 -29.05 10.32
N GLY A 259 17.72 -27.85 10.36
CA GLY A 259 17.78 -27.04 11.58
C GLY A 259 16.41 -26.58 12.09
N GLN A 260 15.54 -26.12 11.18
CA GLN A 260 14.14 -25.75 11.49
C GLN A 260 13.36 -26.98 11.95
N PHE A 261 13.45 -28.09 11.20
CA PHE A 261 12.80 -29.35 11.53
C PHE A 261 13.17 -29.84 12.95
N LYS A 262 14.46 -29.89 13.28
CA LYS A 262 14.93 -30.29 14.63
C LYS A 262 14.37 -29.37 15.74
N LYS A 263 14.35 -28.06 15.52
CA LYS A 263 13.80 -27.12 16.50
C LYS A 263 12.29 -27.33 16.69
N ALA A 264 11.55 -27.53 15.60
CA ALA A 264 10.12 -27.82 15.66
C ALA A 264 9.83 -29.14 16.41
N LEU A 265 10.52 -30.22 16.06
CA LEU A 265 10.41 -31.49 16.78
C LEU A 265 10.72 -31.35 18.28
N GLY A 266 11.80 -30.64 18.63
CA GLY A 266 12.17 -30.37 20.02
C GLY A 266 11.07 -29.60 20.78
N GLY A 267 10.43 -28.63 20.14
CA GLY A 267 9.25 -27.92 20.67
C GLY A 267 8.06 -28.86 20.93
N LEU A 268 7.72 -29.68 19.93
CA LEU A 268 6.63 -30.66 20.05
C LEU A 268 6.86 -31.73 21.10
N MET A 269 8.07 -32.25 21.23
CA MET A 269 8.45 -33.19 22.29
C MET A 269 8.32 -32.54 23.67
N LYS A 270 8.82 -31.31 23.83
CA LYS A 270 8.67 -30.56 25.08
C LYS A 270 7.21 -30.31 25.46
N ALA A 271 6.37 -30.08 24.45
CA ALA A 271 4.91 -29.93 24.61
C ALA A 271 4.17 -31.26 24.78
N LYS A 272 4.88 -32.41 24.80
CA LYS A 272 4.34 -33.77 24.92
C LYS A 272 3.27 -34.09 23.85
N LYS A 273 3.45 -33.58 22.63
CA LYS A 273 2.56 -33.86 21.50
C LYS A 273 3.05 -35.02 20.64
N ILE A 274 4.35 -35.26 20.65
CA ILE A 274 5.01 -36.34 19.89
C ILE A 274 6.05 -37.07 20.74
N LYS A 275 6.35 -38.31 20.36
CA LYS A 275 7.55 -39.05 20.77
C LYS A 275 8.39 -39.38 19.55
N GLN A 276 9.66 -39.64 19.75
CA GLN A 276 10.63 -39.95 18.72
C GLN A 276 11.51 -41.11 19.13
N ASP A 277 11.77 -42.01 18.19
CA ASP A 277 12.66 -43.12 18.34
C ASP A 277 13.54 -43.35 17.09
N GLN A 278 14.17 -44.53 16.99
CA GLN A 278 15.00 -44.90 15.84
C GLN A 278 14.19 -45.17 14.55
N LEU A 279 12.90 -45.45 14.67
CA LEU A 279 12.02 -45.78 13.54
C LEU A 279 11.37 -44.52 12.97
N GLY A 280 11.24 -43.46 13.78
CA GLY A 280 10.63 -42.22 13.31
C GLY A 280 10.06 -41.36 14.43
N THR A 281 9.01 -40.61 14.08
CA THR A 281 8.25 -39.70 14.96
C THR A 281 6.80 -40.10 14.98
N GLU A 282 6.19 -40.15 16.18
CA GLU A 282 4.80 -40.58 16.41
C GLU A 282 4.04 -39.55 17.28
N LEU A 283 2.76 -39.36 17.00
CA LEU A 283 1.84 -38.62 17.87
C LEU A 283 1.62 -39.32 19.20
N LEU A 284 1.46 -38.55 20.29
CA LEU A 284 1.13 -39.05 21.63
C LEU A 284 -0.37 -38.90 21.91
#